data_051902b59219f8cffb7e557e303fb341
#
_entry.id   051902b59219f8cffb7e557e303fb341
#
_cell.length_a   1.000
_cell.length_b   1.000
_cell.length_c   1.000
_cell.angle_alpha   90.00
_cell.angle_beta   90.00
_cell.angle_gamma   90.00
#
_symmetry.space_group_name_H-M   'P 1'
#
loop_
_entity.id
_entity.type
_entity.pdbx_description
1 polymer ?
#
loop_
_entity_poly.entity_id
_entity_poly.type
_entity_poly.pdbx_seq_one_letter_code
_entity_poly.pdbx_strand_id
1 'polypeptide(L)'
;MIRLVLIGDGNSPHLLKWARALRDKVDLWAISSRGFDIGFNKLMPLDRRLALCTQPDFEGGNVRLLRHLPEVSRWLREAQPDWLAPHYLSSHGTLAWLATRVGGVKARLAGSAWGSDILVTPQRSAAMRFVTRRVLKACTLTTSDSAHMAERMRALGAGEVMVFPFGLESLPAASPAKDEHLFFANRGLEPIYRPGQVLDSFAAIAADWPDAQLVVANDGSLRPALEARAQAPDLAGRVRFVGRLDAANQSGWYSRARWYLSLPASDSVSVSVLEAMGHGCVPILSDLPANRELVQDGRNGLILADGEALSAQRLAPLAERADQVSAALRAWVGVHAMFPASVAAYVKRLEALSSPAPAR
;
A
#
# COMPACT_ATOMS: atom_id res chain seq x y z
N MET A 1 -3.26 17.03 23.48
CA MET A 1 -3.11 15.90 22.51
C MET A 1 -4.34 15.93 21.63
N ILE A 2 -4.19 15.95 20.31
CA ILE A 2 -5.32 15.96 19.35
C ILE A 2 -6.07 14.62 19.38
N ARG A 3 -7.41 14.67 19.29
CA ARG A 3 -8.23 13.49 19.14
C ARG A 3 -8.42 13.17 17.66
N LEU A 4 -7.96 12.00 17.25
CA LEU A 4 -7.97 11.55 15.86
C LEU A 4 -8.75 10.25 15.72
N VAL A 5 -9.70 10.22 14.79
CA VAL A 5 -10.46 9.02 14.44
C VAL A 5 -9.93 8.47 13.12
N LEU A 6 -9.29 7.29 13.15
CA LEU A 6 -8.99 6.50 11.96
C LEU A 6 -10.28 5.90 11.39
N ILE A 7 -10.50 6.00 10.09
CA ILE A 7 -11.66 5.41 9.41
C ILE A 7 -11.17 4.54 8.26
N GLY A 8 -11.40 3.22 8.33
CA GLY A 8 -10.88 2.29 7.32
C GLY A 8 -11.40 0.87 7.48
N ASP A 9 -10.69 -0.10 6.94
CA ASP A 9 -10.93 -1.53 7.19
C ASP A 9 -10.06 -1.98 8.37
N GLY A 10 -10.67 -2.23 9.52
CA GLY A 10 -9.97 -2.65 10.74
C GLY A 10 -9.35 -4.06 10.66
N ASN A 11 -9.71 -4.87 9.66
CA ASN A 11 -9.05 -6.14 9.37
C ASN A 11 -7.83 -5.98 8.44
N SER A 12 -7.60 -4.76 7.93
CA SER A 12 -6.43 -4.49 7.09
C SER A 12 -5.17 -4.35 7.94
N PRO A 13 -4.09 -5.08 7.60
CA PRO A 13 -2.80 -4.92 8.26
C PRO A 13 -2.26 -3.47 8.12
N HIS A 14 -2.66 -2.77 7.07
CA HIS A 14 -2.27 -1.38 6.85
C HIS A 14 -2.92 -0.43 7.86
N LEU A 15 -4.23 -0.57 8.14
CA LEU A 15 -4.89 0.27 9.15
C LEU A 15 -4.34 -0.03 10.56
N LEU A 16 -4.06 -1.30 10.86
CA LEU A 16 -3.43 -1.71 12.11
C LEU A 16 -2.04 -1.10 12.27
N LYS A 17 -1.25 -1.03 11.19
CA LYS A 17 0.06 -0.39 11.14
C LYS A 17 -0.03 1.12 11.46
N TRP A 18 -1.00 1.81 10.86
CA TRP A 18 -1.27 3.21 11.19
C TRP A 18 -1.68 3.40 12.65
N ALA A 19 -2.57 2.54 13.16
CA ALA A 19 -2.99 2.59 14.55
C ALA A 19 -1.83 2.39 15.52
N ARG A 20 -0.93 1.43 15.25
CA ARG A 20 0.31 1.23 16.04
C ARG A 20 1.20 2.46 16.05
N ALA A 21 1.41 3.07 14.89
CA ALA A 21 2.29 4.23 14.77
C ALA A 21 1.73 5.52 15.39
N LEU A 22 0.40 5.63 15.51
CA LEU A 22 -0.31 6.79 16.07
C LEU A 22 -0.60 6.67 17.58
N ARG A 23 -0.67 5.45 18.12
CA ARG A 23 -1.18 5.12 19.46
C ARG A 23 -0.68 6.04 20.57
N ASP A 24 0.63 6.31 20.61
CA ASP A 24 1.27 7.07 21.69
C ASP A 24 1.46 8.57 21.33
N LYS A 25 0.91 8.99 20.18
CA LYS A 25 1.10 10.34 19.63
C LYS A 25 -0.18 11.18 19.62
N VAL A 26 -1.34 10.53 19.63
CA VAL A 26 -2.68 11.16 19.56
C VAL A 26 -3.66 10.44 20.48
N ASP A 27 -4.76 11.11 20.87
CA ASP A 27 -5.91 10.44 21.47
C ASP A 27 -6.64 9.68 20.36
N LEU A 28 -6.27 8.39 20.18
CA LEU A 28 -6.63 7.57 19.05
C LEU A 28 -7.96 6.85 19.22
N TRP A 29 -8.84 7.00 18.22
CA TRP A 29 -10.12 6.34 18.07
C TRP A 29 -10.20 5.70 16.68
N ALA A 30 -11.11 4.75 16.45
CA ALA A 30 -11.23 4.12 15.15
C ALA A 30 -12.66 3.73 14.77
N ILE A 31 -12.97 3.88 13.46
CA ILE A 31 -14.17 3.32 12.82
C ILE A 31 -13.70 2.31 11.77
N SER A 32 -14.25 1.11 11.83
CA SER A 32 -14.01 0.08 10.83
C SER A 32 -15.25 -0.19 9.98
N SER A 33 -15.08 -0.25 8.67
CA SER A 33 -16.13 -0.73 7.76
C SER A 33 -16.47 -2.21 7.99
N ARG A 34 -15.50 -3.00 8.48
CA ARG A 34 -15.67 -4.42 8.84
C ARG A 34 -15.61 -4.59 10.37
N GLY A 35 -15.00 -5.65 10.84
CA GLY A 35 -14.55 -5.80 12.22
C GLY A 35 -13.17 -5.23 12.45
N PHE A 36 -12.57 -5.55 13.57
CA PHE A 36 -11.20 -5.18 13.92
C PHE A 36 -10.35 -6.43 14.10
N ASP A 37 -9.14 -6.41 13.55
CA ASP A 37 -8.11 -7.39 13.85
C ASP A 37 -7.83 -7.43 15.36
N ILE A 38 -7.49 -8.61 15.87
CA ILE A 38 -7.21 -8.82 17.29
C ILE A 38 -6.10 -7.90 17.83
N GLY A 39 -5.17 -7.49 16.96
CA GLY A 39 -4.11 -6.53 17.27
C GLY A 39 -4.62 -5.20 17.80
N PHE A 40 -5.81 -4.76 17.40
CA PHE A 40 -6.42 -3.54 17.92
C PHE A 40 -6.76 -3.61 19.42
N ASN A 41 -6.97 -4.80 19.99
CA ASN A 41 -7.26 -4.95 21.43
C ASN A 41 -6.12 -4.46 22.33
N LYS A 42 -4.87 -4.47 21.81
CA LYS A 42 -3.69 -3.97 22.52
C LYS A 42 -3.44 -2.48 22.29
N LEU A 43 -4.16 -1.86 21.35
CA LEU A 43 -3.92 -0.47 20.92
C LEU A 43 -4.94 0.50 21.50
N MET A 44 -6.20 0.09 21.61
CA MET A 44 -7.27 0.94 22.12
C MET A 44 -8.41 0.12 22.72
N PRO A 45 -9.13 0.64 23.73
CA PRO A 45 -10.27 -0.03 24.36
C PRO A 45 -11.50 -0.06 23.42
N LEU A 46 -12.49 -0.89 23.77
CA LEU A 46 -13.67 -1.12 22.92
C LEU A 46 -14.56 0.12 22.74
N ASP A 47 -14.68 0.97 23.75
CA ASP A 47 -15.46 2.21 23.71
C ASP A 47 -14.91 3.25 22.74
N ARG A 48 -13.65 3.12 22.33
CA ARG A 48 -13.01 3.96 21.31
C ARG A 48 -13.09 3.38 19.89
N ARG A 49 -13.86 2.30 19.70
CA ARG A 49 -13.97 1.59 18.41
C ARG A 49 -15.41 1.44 17.98
N LEU A 50 -15.70 1.74 16.72
CA LEU A 50 -16.98 1.48 16.08
C LEU A 50 -16.79 0.53 14.90
N ALA A 51 -17.37 -0.68 14.98
CA ALA A 51 -17.36 -1.66 13.87
C ALA A 51 -18.72 -1.64 13.16
N LEU A 52 -18.70 -1.36 11.85
CA LEU A 52 -19.92 -1.30 11.03
C LEU A 52 -20.32 -2.65 10.45
N CYS A 53 -19.45 -3.66 10.55
CA CYS A 53 -19.68 -5.05 10.13
C CYS A 53 -20.20 -5.19 8.69
N THR A 54 -19.79 -4.30 7.78
CA THR A 54 -20.16 -4.38 6.36
C THR A 54 -19.26 -5.38 5.63
N GLN A 55 -19.75 -5.93 4.51
CA GLN A 55 -18.94 -6.68 3.57
C GLN A 55 -18.54 -5.71 2.45
N PRO A 56 -17.24 -5.36 2.29
CA PRO A 56 -16.82 -4.45 1.24
C PRO A 56 -16.84 -5.12 -0.12
N ASP A 57 -17.29 -4.39 -1.13
CA ASP A 57 -16.99 -4.70 -2.52
C ASP A 57 -15.55 -4.29 -2.82
N PHE A 58 -14.70 -5.23 -3.22
CA PHE A 58 -13.30 -4.97 -3.54
C PHE A 58 -13.12 -4.11 -4.80
N GLU A 59 -14.16 -3.99 -5.62
CA GLU A 59 -14.16 -3.15 -6.81
C GLU A 59 -14.37 -1.66 -6.57
N GLY A 60 -14.59 -1.24 -5.34
CA GLY A 60 -14.82 0.16 -4.95
C GLY A 60 -16.29 0.60 -5.08
N GLY A 61 -16.61 1.78 -4.53
CA GLY A 61 -17.98 2.32 -4.61
C GLY A 61 -18.95 1.76 -3.58
N ASN A 62 -18.50 1.50 -2.37
CA ASN A 62 -19.27 0.92 -1.26
C ASN A 62 -20.45 1.81 -0.83
N VAL A 63 -21.51 1.89 -1.64
CA VAL A 63 -22.76 2.61 -1.29
C VAL A 63 -23.37 2.05 -0.01
N ARG A 64 -23.19 0.76 0.27
CA ARG A 64 -23.66 0.10 1.51
C ARG A 64 -23.06 0.74 2.76
N LEU A 65 -21.82 1.22 2.71
CA LEU A 65 -21.17 1.91 3.80
C LEU A 65 -21.90 3.21 4.19
N LEU A 66 -22.50 3.91 3.21
CA LEU A 66 -23.20 5.16 3.43
C LEU A 66 -24.52 4.99 4.22
N ARG A 67 -25.08 3.77 4.28
CA ARG A 67 -26.26 3.49 5.13
C ARG A 67 -25.96 3.66 6.62
N HIS A 68 -24.70 3.54 7.02
CA HIS A 68 -24.24 3.74 8.39
C HIS A 68 -23.96 5.22 8.73
N LEU A 69 -24.19 6.16 7.80
CA LEU A 69 -23.95 7.58 8.04
C LEU A 69 -24.63 8.12 9.31
N PRO A 70 -25.90 7.79 9.63
CA PRO A 70 -26.54 8.27 10.86
C PRO A 70 -25.87 7.75 12.13
N GLU A 71 -25.52 6.46 12.17
CA GLU A 71 -24.82 5.80 13.28
C GLU A 71 -23.43 6.40 13.48
N VAL A 72 -22.62 6.47 12.42
CA VAL A 72 -21.29 7.07 12.40
C VAL A 72 -21.34 8.52 12.85
N SER A 73 -22.29 9.31 12.36
CA SER A 73 -22.40 10.72 12.74
C SER A 73 -22.76 10.91 14.21
N ARG A 74 -23.65 10.07 14.76
CA ARG A 74 -23.98 10.09 16.19
C ARG A 74 -22.75 9.79 17.04
N TRP A 75 -22.06 8.67 16.76
CA TRP A 75 -20.88 8.26 17.50
C TRP A 75 -19.74 9.30 17.42
N LEU A 76 -19.51 9.90 16.25
CA LEU A 76 -18.53 10.97 16.08
C LEU A 76 -18.89 12.26 16.83
N ARG A 77 -20.17 12.61 16.95
CA ARG A 77 -20.58 13.76 17.77
C ARG A 77 -20.35 13.52 19.25
N GLU A 78 -20.53 12.28 19.73
CA GLU A 78 -20.23 11.89 21.11
C GLU A 78 -18.70 11.87 21.35
N ALA A 79 -17.93 11.34 20.41
CA ALA A 79 -16.48 11.27 20.49
C ALA A 79 -15.79 12.63 20.39
N GLN A 80 -16.40 13.65 19.72
CA GLN A 80 -15.88 15.00 19.53
C GLN A 80 -14.43 15.04 18.99
N PRO A 81 -14.13 14.45 17.84
CA PRO A 81 -12.78 14.43 17.29
C PRO A 81 -12.35 15.80 16.75
N ASP A 82 -11.05 16.09 16.86
CA ASP A 82 -10.41 17.20 16.15
C ASP A 82 -10.23 16.85 14.67
N TRP A 83 -9.89 15.58 14.40
CA TRP A 83 -9.57 15.08 13.07
C TRP A 83 -10.24 13.74 12.74
N LEU A 84 -10.74 13.63 11.51
CA LEU A 84 -11.10 12.37 10.89
C LEU A 84 -10.01 12.02 9.87
N ALA A 85 -9.43 10.83 10.00
CA ALA A 85 -8.41 10.31 9.10
C ALA A 85 -8.96 9.12 8.30
N PRO A 86 -9.75 9.36 7.24
CA PRO A 86 -10.25 8.31 6.39
C PRO A 86 -9.13 7.75 5.49
N HIS A 87 -9.03 6.44 5.48
CA HIS A 87 -8.18 5.67 4.59
C HIS A 87 -9.03 5.12 3.44
N TYR A 88 -8.56 5.26 2.21
CA TYR A 88 -9.32 4.94 1.01
C TYR A 88 -10.44 5.97 0.71
N LEU A 89 -10.08 7.02 -0.02
CA LEU A 89 -10.89 8.25 -0.16
C LEU A 89 -12.21 8.05 -0.90
N SER A 90 -12.29 7.11 -1.83
CA SER A 90 -13.52 6.86 -2.60
C SER A 90 -14.66 6.24 -1.78
N SER A 91 -14.35 5.59 -0.64
CA SER A 91 -15.35 4.96 0.24
C SER A 91 -15.37 5.60 1.64
N HIS A 92 -14.37 5.33 2.46
CA HIS A 92 -14.27 5.87 3.82
C HIS A 92 -14.13 7.40 3.83
N GLY A 93 -13.42 7.97 2.84
CA GLY A 93 -13.35 9.41 2.64
C GLY A 93 -14.71 10.02 2.34
N THR A 94 -15.54 9.37 1.51
CA THR A 94 -16.90 9.81 1.22
C THR A 94 -17.78 9.78 2.47
N LEU A 95 -17.68 8.72 3.29
CA LEU A 95 -18.41 8.60 4.56
C LEU A 95 -18.01 9.73 5.52
N ALA A 96 -16.70 9.96 5.71
CA ALA A 96 -16.18 11.02 6.58
C ALA A 96 -16.60 12.42 6.11
N TRP A 97 -16.51 12.68 4.81
CA TRP A 97 -16.98 13.94 4.21
C TRP A 97 -18.47 14.18 4.46
N LEU A 98 -19.33 13.17 4.25
CA LEU A 98 -20.75 13.30 4.51
C LEU A 98 -21.04 13.48 6.00
N ALA A 99 -20.34 12.81 6.90
CA ALA A 99 -20.48 12.99 8.34
C ALA A 99 -20.20 14.46 8.76
N THR A 100 -19.19 15.11 8.18
CA THR A 100 -18.90 16.52 8.43
C THR A 100 -19.87 17.46 7.71
N ARG A 101 -20.38 17.11 6.52
CA ARG A 101 -21.19 18.01 5.68
C ARG A 101 -22.67 18.02 6.07
N VAL A 102 -23.23 16.86 6.37
CA VAL A 102 -24.65 16.67 6.66
C VAL A 102 -24.92 15.98 8.00
N GLY A 103 -23.94 15.28 8.56
CA GLY A 103 -24.04 14.57 9.85
C GLY A 103 -23.82 15.45 11.08
N GLY A 104 -23.50 16.74 10.93
CA GLY A 104 -23.27 17.68 12.03
C GLY A 104 -21.97 17.45 12.81
N VAL A 105 -21.01 16.69 12.26
CA VAL A 105 -19.72 16.44 12.89
C VAL A 105 -18.77 17.61 12.65
N LYS A 106 -18.23 18.19 13.71
CA LYS A 106 -17.28 19.32 13.65
C LYS A 106 -15.87 18.79 13.77
N ALA A 107 -15.27 18.32 12.68
CA ALA A 107 -13.89 17.84 12.64
C ALA A 107 -13.25 18.21 11.30
N ARG A 108 -11.91 18.33 11.29
CA ARG A 108 -11.12 18.47 10.06
C ARG A 108 -10.88 17.11 9.42
N LEU A 109 -10.67 17.09 8.11
CA LEU A 109 -10.39 15.86 7.38
C LEU A 109 -8.90 15.77 7.01
N ALA A 110 -8.27 14.66 7.34
CA ALA A 110 -6.91 14.30 6.95
C ALA A 110 -6.94 12.97 6.18
N GLY A 111 -7.20 13.04 4.88
CA GLY A 111 -7.48 11.87 4.05
C GLY A 111 -6.24 11.16 3.51
N SER A 112 -6.18 9.83 3.60
CA SER A 112 -5.06 9.02 3.08
C SER A 112 -5.47 8.27 1.83
N ALA A 113 -4.76 8.52 0.71
CA ALA A 113 -4.94 7.81 -0.55
C ALA A 113 -4.16 6.48 -0.55
N TRP A 114 -4.68 5.49 -1.28
CA TRP A 114 -4.15 4.11 -1.29
C TRP A 114 -3.89 3.55 -2.69
N GLY A 115 -3.91 4.37 -3.71
CA GLY A 115 -3.67 4.02 -5.11
C GLY A 115 -4.95 3.96 -5.91
N SER A 116 -5.69 2.86 -5.90
CA SER A 116 -6.85 2.67 -6.79
C SER A 116 -7.99 3.67 -6.55
N ASP A 117 -8.13 4.23 -5.36
CA ASP A 117 -9.11 5.29 -5.03
C ASP A 117 -8.81 6.61 -5.76
N ILE A 118 -7.58 6.84 -6.21
CA ILE A 118 -7.15 8.00 -6.98
C ILE A 118 -6.81 7.65 -8.43
N LEU A 119 -6.08 6.56 -8.64
CA LEU A 119 -5.54 6.20 -9.96
C LEU A 119 -6.55 5.45 -10.84
N VAL A 120 -7.55 4.79 -10.25
CA VAL A 120 -8.52 3.95 -10.98
C VAL A 120 -9.95 4.48 -10.82
N THR A 121 -10.43 4.61 -9.58
CA THR A 121 -11.85 4.91 -9.29
C THR A 121 -12.37 6.17 -9.97
N PRO A 122 -11.67 7.33 -9.99
CA PRO A 122 -12.15 8.54 -10.64
C PRO A 122 -12.27 8.43 -12.17
N GLN A 123 -11.66 7.40 -12.77
CA GLN A 123 -11.69 7.17 -14.21
C GLN A 123 -12.88 6.31 -14.64
N ARG A 124 -13.49 5.55 -13.70
CA ARG A 124 -14.62 4.65 -13.99
C ARG A 124 -15.88 5.39 -14.40
N SER A 125 -16.15 6.58 -13.83
CA SER A 125 -17.32 7.40 -14.21
C SER A 125 -17.18 8.86 -13.78
N ALA A 126 -17.95 9.75 -14.43
CA ALA A 126 -18.02 11.17 -14.07
C ALA A 126 -18.54 11.36 -12.62
N ALA A 127 -19.46 10.51 -12.15
CA ALA A 127 -19.98 10.54 -10.79
C ALA A 127 -18.89 10.21 -9.77
N MET A 128 -18.11 9.16 -10.00
CA MET A 128 -16.96 8.79 -9.12
C MET A 128 -15.91 9.90 -9.09
N ARG A 129 -15.58 10.48 -10.24
CA ARG A 129 -14.69 11.63 -10.34
C ARG A 129 -15.21 12.83 -9.54
N PHE A 130 -16.48 13.14 -9.67
CA PHE A 130 -17.12 14.24 -8.93
C PHE A 130 -17.04 14.04 -7.42
N VAL A 131 -17.40 12.85 -6.92
CA VAL A 131 -17.35 12.51 -5.48
C VAL A 131 -15.91 12.60 -4.97
N THR A 132 -14.94 11.99 -5.67
CA THR A 132 -13.52 12.05 -5.28
C THR A 132 -13.03 13.50 -5.19
N ARG A 133 -13.39 14.36 -6.17
CA ARG A 133 -13.05 15.79 -6.13
C ARG A 133 -13.67 16.50 -4.91
N ARG A 134 -14.91 16.16 -4.53
CA ARG A 134 -15.57 16.77 -3.35
C ARG A 134 -14.88 16.36 -2.06
N VAL A 135 -14.50 15.08 -1.93
CA VAL A 135 -13.77 14.56 -0.78
C VAL A 135 -12.41 15.23 -0.67
N LEU A 136 -11.61 15.24 -1.75
CA LEU A 136 -10.27 15.86 -1.77
C LEU A 136 -10.31 17.34 -1.42
N LYS A 137 -11.28 18.10 -1.96
CA LYS A 137 -11.46 19.53 -1.63
C LYS A 137 -11.89 19.78 -0.19
N ALA A 138 -12.55 18.82 0.45
CA ALA A 138 -12.96 18.94 1.84
C ALA A 138 -11.84 18.57 2.82
N CYS A 139 -10.82 17.85 2.38
CA CYS A 139 -9.67 17.53 3.21
C CYS A 139 -8.79 18.77 3.44
N THR A 140 -8.51 19.04 4.71
CA THR A 140 -7.52 20.06 5.13
C THR A 140 -6.10 19.58 4.82
N LEU A 141 -5.87 18.28 4.98
CA LEU A 141 -4.61 17.61 4.67
C LEU A 141 -4.91 16.30 3.95
N THR A 142 -4.06 15.92 3.02
CA THR A 142 -4.10 14.59 2.41
C THR A 142 -2.71 13.96 2.44
N THR A 143 -2.64 12.61 2.38
CA THR A 143 -1.39 11.89 2.25
C THR A 143 -1.38 11.04 0.99
N SER A 144 -0.21 10.91 0.39
CA SER A 144 0.09 10.08 -0.77
C SER A 144 1.39 9.32 -0.52
N ASP A 145 1.51 8.11 -1.04
CA ASP A 145 2.73 7.31 -0.96
C ASP A 145 3.70 7.58 -2.12
N SER A 146 3.29 8.33 -3.14
CA SER A 146 4.11 8.68 -4.31
C SER A 146 3.88 10.11 -4.78
N ALA A 147 4.87 10.71 -5.41
CA ALA A 147 4.77 12.02 -6.04
C ALA A 147 3.76 12.00 -7.21
N HIS A 148 3.78 10.92 -8.01
CA HIS A 148 2.83 10.74 -9.11
C HIS A 148 1.37 10.75 -8.61
N MET A 149 1.04 9.99 -7.57
CA MET A 149 -0.32 9.99 -7.03
C MET A 149 -0.67 11.35 -6.42
N ALA A 150 0.27 12.03 -5.76
CA ALA A 150 0.05 13.37 -5.23
C ALA A 150 -0.28 14.40 -6.32
N GLU A 151 0.36 14.32 -7.47
CA GLU A 151 0.04 15.17 -8.64
C GLU A 151 -1.38 14.90 -9.14
N ARG A 152 -1.79 13.63 -9.22
CA ARG A 152 -3.16 13.25 -9.59
C ARG A 152 -4.18 13.76 -8.57
N MET A 153 -3.87 13.70 -7.27
CA MET A 153 -4.72 14.25 -6.21
C MET A 153 -4.88 15.77 -6.36
N ARG A 154 -3.79 16.51 -6.60
CA ARG A 154 -3.84 17.97 -6.84
C ARG A 154 -4.64 18.31 -8.09
N ALA A 155 -4.49 17.57 -9.17
CA ALA A 155 -5.30 17.73 -10.39
C ALA A 155 -6.80 17.46 -10.16
N LEU A 156 -7.14 16.62 -9.18
CA LEU A 156 -8.51 16.38 -8.73
C LEU A 156 -9.00 17.42 -7.71
N GLY A 157 -8.13 18.33 -7.27
CA GLY A 157 -8.49 19.45 -6.40
C GLY A 157 -8.12 19.27 -4.93
N ALA A 158 -7.21 18.37 -4.60
CA ALA A 158 -6.59 18.32 -3.28
C ALA A 158 -5.81 19.64 -3.03
N GLY A 159 -5.92 20.14 -1.80
CA GLY A 159 -5.09 21.25 -1.31
C GLY A 159 -3.69 20.76 -0.94
N GLU A 160 -3.42 20.67 0.34
CA GLU A 160 -2.14 20.16 0.83
C GLU A 160 -2.05 18.64 0.71
N VAL A 161 -0.96 18.14 0.12
CA VAL A 161 -0.64 16.72 0.00
C VAL A 161 0.73 16.46 0.58
N MET A 162 0.81 15.75 1.71
CA MET A 162 2.06 15.20 2.22
C MET A 162 2.41 13.94 1.44
N VAL A 163 3.64 13.86 0.96
CA VAL A 163 4.13 12.69 0.21
C VAL A 163 5.16 11.96 1.05
N PHE A 164 4.88 10.71 1.36
CA PHE A 164 5.81 9.79 2.02
C PHE A 164 5.39 8.34 1.77
N PRO A 165 6.34 7.43 1.53
CA PRO A 165 6.03 6.01 1.37
C PRO A 165 5.38 5.45 2.65
N PHE A 166 4.36 4.59 2.50
CA PHE A 166 3.79 3.83 3.62
C PHE A 166 4.74 2.67 3.99
N GLY A 167 6.00 3.03 4.23
CA GLY A 167 7.17 2.21 4.33
C GLY A 167 7.21 1.19 5.48
N LEU A 168 8.39 0.79 5.91
CA LEU A 168 8.59 -0.27 6.91
C LEU A 168 8.46 0.28 8.35
N GLU A 169 7.96 -0.55 9.27
CA GLU A 169 7.94 -0.20 10.70
C GLU A 169 9.35 -0.29 11.32
N SER A 170 10.17 -1.22 10.82
CA SER A 170 11.58 -1.36 11.16
C SER A 170 12.35 -1.90 9.95
N LEU A 171 13.62 -1.53 9.83
CA LEU A 171 14.47 -2.09 8.80
C LEU A 171 14.82 -3.54 9.19
N PRO A 172 14.56 -4.54 8.31
CA PRO A 172 14.89 -5.93 8.59
C PRO A 172 16.37 -6.11 8.85
N ALA A 173 16.77 -7.16 9.59
CA ALA A 173 18.18 -7.55 9.70
C ALA A 173 18.78 -7.83 8.31
N ALA A 174 20.07 -7.59 8.15
CA ALA A 174 20.75 -7.95 6.91
C ALA A 174 20.77 -9.47 6.73
N SER A 175 20.44 -9.94 5.54
CA SER A 175 20.54 -11.36 5.20
C SER A 175 21.99 -11.74 4.95
N PRO A 176 22.47 -12.86 5.48
CA PRO A 176 23.87 -13.25 5.31
C PRO A 176 24.22 -13.62 3.85
N ALA A 177 23.36 -14.34 3.18
CA ALA A 177 23.53 -14.72 1.78
C ALA A 177 22.17 -14.83 1.10
N LYS A 178 22.10 -14.44 -0.17
CA LYS A 178 20.92 -14.61 -1.01
C LYS A 178 21.13 -15.73 -2.02
N ASP A 179 20.06 -16.40 -2.36
CA ASP A 179 20.03 -17.36 -3.45
C ASP A 179 19.98 -16.58 -4.78
N GLU A 180 21.06 -16.63 -5.54
CA GLU A 180 21.27 -15.82 -6.74
C GLU A 180 20.21 -16.08 -7.83
N HIS A 181 19.62 -17.27 -7.85
CA HIS A 181 18.64 -17.68 -8.84
C HIS A 181 17.21 -17.77 -8.27
N LEU A 182 16.98 -17.29 -7.05
CA LEU A 182 15.65 -17.27 -6.44
C LEU A 182 14.94 -15.96 -6.70
N PHE A 183 13.75 -16.09 -7.32
CA PHE A 183 12.79 -15.01 -7.55
C PHE A 183 11.63 -15.15 -6.56
N PHE A 184 11.12 -14.02 -6.08
CA PHE A 184 9.97 -13.97 -5.19
C PHE A 184 8.93 -12.98 -5.71
N ALA A 185 7.66 -13.37 -5.69
CA ALA A 185 6.51 -12.55 -6.05
C ALA A 185 5.39 -12.79 -5.05
N ASN A 186 4.84 -11.74 -4.45
CA ASN A 186 3.82 -11.86 -3.40
C ASN A 186 2.65 -10.88 -3.55
N ARG A 187 2.41 -10.40 -4.76
CA ARG A 187 1.18 -9.62 -5.03
C ARG A 187 -0.05 -10.53 -5.05
N GLY A 188 -1.23 -9.96 -4.80
CA GLY A 188 -2.47 -10.70 -4.92
C GLY A 188 -2.63 -11.33 -6.31
N LEU A 189 -3.20 -12.54 -6.38
CA LEU A 189 -3.38 -13.26 -7.64
C LEU A 189 -4.67 -12.79 -8.35
N GLU A 190 -4.75 -11.46 -8.57
CA GLU A 190 -5.88 -10.76 -9.20
C GLU A 190 -5.45 -10.08 -10.51
N PRO A 191 -6.37 -9.86 -11.47
CA PRO A 191 -6.04 -9.31 -12.80
C PRO A 191 -5.22 -8.02 -12.77
N ILE A 192 -5.48 -7.12 -11.81
CA ILE A 192 -4.77 -5.84 -11.71
C ILE A 192 -3.27 -6.02 -11.40
N TYR A 193 -2.88 -7.10 -10.73
CA TYR A 193 -1.49 -7.40 -10.40
C TYR A 193 -0.77 -8.22 -11.48
N ARG A 194 -1.47 -8.63 -12.54
CA ARG A 194 -0.93 -9.37 -13.70
C ARG A 194 -0.01 -10.55 -13.32
N PRO A 195 -0.44 -11.46 -12.44
CA PRO A 195 0.43 -12.57 -12.03
C PRO A 195 0.80 -13.52 -13.18
N GLY A 196 0.00 -13.58 -14.25
CA GLY A 196 0.36 -14.31 -15.48
C GLY A 196 1.62 -13.73 -16.13
N GLN A 197 1.74 -12.40 -16.21
CA GLN A 197 2.93 -11.74 -16.75
C GLN A 197 4.17 -12.01 -15.89
N VAL A 198 4.02 -12.19 -14.58
CA VAL A 198 5.10 -12.61 -13.68
C VAL A 198 5.61 -14.00 -14.07
N LEU A 199 4.71 -14.96 -14.33
CA LEU A 199 5.08 -16.30 -14.77
C LEU A 199 5.77 -16.28 -16.14
N ASP A 200 5.23 -15.52 -17.09
CA ASP A 200 5.79 -15.44 -18.45
C ASP A 200 7.16 -14.74 -18.47
N SER A 201 7.34 -13.69 -17.66
CA SER A 201 8.65 -13.05 -17.47
C SER A 201 9.66 -14.01 -16.83
N PHE A 202 9.22 -14.80 -15.85
CA PHE A 202 10.07 -15.80 -15.23
C PHE A 202 10.41 -16.95 -16.19
N ALA A 203 9.46 -17.40 -17.04
CA ALA A 203 9.70 -18.43 -18.03
C ALA A 203 10.84 -18.07 -19.00
N ALA A 204 10.90 -16.80 -19.42
CA ALA A 204 11.98 -16.31 -20.28
C ALA A 204 13.35 -16.43 -19.60
N ILE A 205 13.44 -16.13 -18.29
CA ILE A 205 14.71 -16.30 -17.52
C ILE A 205 15.03 -17.76 -17.23
N ALA A 206 14.03 -18.59 -16.95
CA ALA A 206 14.23 -20.01 -16.68
C ALA A 206 14.82 -20.78 -17.87
N ALA A 207 14.66 -20.26 -19.09
CA ALA A 207 15.31 -20.80 -20.28
C ALA A 207 16.84 -20.58 -20.26
N ASP A 208 17.29 -19.41 -19.80
CA ASP A 208 18.71 -19.03 -19.75
C ASP A 208 19.37 -19.47 -18.42
N TRP A 209 18.62 -19.54 -17.34
CA TRP A 209 19.10 -19.92 -16.00
C TRP A 209 18.43 -21.22 -15.53
N PRO A 210 19.03 -22.40 -15.81
CA PRO A 210 18.42 -23.72 -15.52
C PRO A 210 18.07 -23.93 -14.03
N ASP A 211 18.80 -23.29 -13.11
CA ASP A 211 18.59 -23.43 -11.67
C ASP A 211 17.63 -22.36 -11.09
N ALA A 212 17.09 -21.48 -11.95
CA ALA A 212 16.17 -20.43 -11.50
C ALA A 212 14.88 -21.04 -10.90
N GLN A 213 14.48 -20.48 -9.76
CA GLN A 213 13.25 -20.84 -9.05
C GLN A 213 12.41 -19.60 -8.80
N LEU A 214 11.09 -19.72 -8.94
CA LEU A 214 10.14 -18.68 -8.58
C LEU A 214 9.23 -19.15 -7.45
N VAL A 215 9.18 -18.38 -6.39
CA VAL A 215 8.20 -18.55 -5.31
C VAL A 215 7.11 -17.51 -5.46
N VAL A 216 5.88 -17.97 -5.61
CA VAL A 216 4.66 -17.13 -5.71
C VAL A 216 3.87 -17.27 -4.42
N ALA A 217 3.76 -16.18 -3.67
CA ALA A 217 2.94 -16.11 -2.47
C ALA A 217 1.63 -15.38 -2.75
N ASN A 218 0.73 -15.42 -1.75
CA ASN A 218 -0.61 -14.86 -1.78
C ASN A 218 -1.66 -15.75 -2.45
N ASP A 219 -2.87 -15.22 -2.60
CA ASP A 219 -4.04 -15.91 -3.14
C ASP A 219 -4.87 -14.94 -4.00
N GLY A 220 -5.83 -15.45 -4.76
CA GLY A 220 -6.73 -14.65 -5.58
C GLY A 220 -7.46 -15.46 -6.63
N SER A 221 -8.32 -14.77 -7.39
CA SER A 221 -9.23 -15.38 -8.37
C SER A 221 -8.51 -16.14 -9.51
N LEU A 222 -7.28 -15.73 -9.84
CA LEU A 222 -6.49 -16.31 -10.93
C LEU A 222 -5.65 -17.53 -10.51
N ARG A 223 -5.61 -17.88 -9.23
CA ARG A 223 -4.74 -18.94 -8.71
C ARG A 223 -4.86 -20.27 -9.48
N PRO A 224 -6.06 -20.82 -9.75
CA PRO A 224 -6.16 -22.11 -10.47
C PRO A 224 -5.55 -22.06 -11.87
N ALA A 225 -5.75 -20.96 -12.60
CA ALA A 225 -5.19 -20.79 -13.94
C ALA A 225 -3.66 -20.66 -13.93
N LEU A 226 -3.11 -19.98 -12.91
CA LEU A 226 -1.67 -19.81 -12.72
C LEU A 226 -0.98 -21.11 -12.32
N GLU A 227 -1.59 -21.90 -11.44
CA GLU A 227 -1.09 -23.24 -11.07
C GLU A 227 -1.09 -24.17 -12.29
N ALA A 228 -2.12 -24.13 -13.15
CA ALA A 228 -2.14 -24.85 -14.41
C ALA A 228 -1.04 -24.39 -15.38
N ARG A 229 -0.82 -23.05 -15.53
CA ARG A 229 0.27 -22.49 -16.35
C ARG A 229 1.65 -22.95 -15.88
N ALA A 230 1.87 -23.05 -14.57
CA ALA A 230 3.12 -23.49 -13.99
C ALA A 230 3.47 -24.97 -14.24
N GLN A 231 2.52 -25.78 -14.70
CA GLN A 231 2.76 -27.16 -15.12
C GLN A 231 3.26 -27.28 -16.57
N ALA A 232 3.27 -26.18 -17.34
CA ALA A 232 3.78 -26.20 -18.70
C ALA A 232 5.30 -26.50 -18.73
N PRO A 233 5.83 -27.13 -19.79
CA PRO A 233 7.21 -27.64 -19.82
C PRO A 233 8.31 -26.60 -19.51
N ASP A 234 8.05 -25.34 -19.85
CA ASP A 234 8.98 -24.21 -19.60
C ASP A 234 9.05 -23.78 -18.12
N LEU A 235 8.06 -24.17 -17.31
CA LEU A 235 7.96 -23.78 -15.88
C LEU A 235 7.89 -24.97 -14.92
N ALA A 236 7.64 -26.18 -15.42
CA ALA A 236 7.41 -27.37 -14.60
C ALA A 236 8.58 -27.61 -13.61
N GLY A 237 8.21 -27.75 -12.33
CA GLY A 237 9.17 -27.96 -11.24
C GLY A 237 9.96 -26.71 -10.80
N ARG A 238 9.75 -25.56 -11.45
CA ARG A 238 10.49 -24.31 -11.17
C ARG A 238 9.65 -23.24 -10.46
N VAL A 239 8.35 -23.39 -10.41
CA VAL A 239 7.41 -22.45 -9.77
C VAL A 239 6.75 -23.11 -8.57
N ARG A 240 6.81 -22.44 -7.42
CA ARG A 240 6.20 -22.90 -6.18
C ARG A 240 5.18 -21.89 -5.67
N PHE A 241 3.90 -22.29 -5.59
CA PHE A 241 2.86 -21.50 -4.93
C PHE A 241 2.83 -21.86 -3.43
N VAL A 242 2.96 -20.83 -2.57
CA VAL A 242 3.04 -21.01 -1.11
C VAL A 242 1.80 -20.44 -0.38
N GLY A 243 0.83 -19.90 -1.12
CA GLY A 243 -0.37 -19.33 -0.54
C GLY A 243 -0.10 -18.02 0.24
N ARG A 244 -1.04 -17.67 1.11
CA ARG A 244 -0.89 -16.50 1.97
C ARG A 244 0.13 -16.79 3.08
N LEU A 245 1.04 -15.85 3.28
CA LEU A 245 2.10 -15.95 4.27
C LEU A 245 1.83 -14.97 5.42
N ASP A 246 2.17 -15.37 6.63
CA ASP A 246 2.34 -14.44 7.74
C ASP A 246 3.62 -13.60 7.58
N ALA A 247 3.79 -12.59 8.41
CA ALA A 247 4.91 -11.66 8.32
C ALA A 247 6.28 -12.35 8.46
N ALA A 248 6.39 -13.37 9.32
CA ALA A 248 7.64 -14.08 9.55
C ALA A 248 8.06 -14.94 8.34
N ASN A 249 7.11 -15.70 7.79
CA ASN A 249 7.33 -16.51 6.61
C ASN A 249 7.61 -15.64 5.37
N GLN A 250 6.89 -14.52 5.22
CA GLN A 250 7.14 -13.57 4.14
C GLN A 250 8.54 -12.95 4.23
N SER A 251 8.96 -12.53 5.45
CA SER A 251 10.31 -12.05 5.72
C SER A 251 11.37 -13.10 5.38
N GLY A 252 11.11 -14.38 5.68
CA GLY A 252 11.99 -15.49 5.33
C GLY A 252 12.23 -15.62 3.82
N TRP A 253 11.17 -15.47 3.00
CA TRP A 253 11.32 -15.49 1.54
C TRP A 253 12.05 -14.27 1.01
N TYR A 254 11.73 -13.07 1.46
CA TYR A 254 12.47 -11.86 1.09
C TYR A 254 13.96 -11.97 1.45
N SER A 255 14.29 -12.55 2.62
CA SER A 255 15.67 -12.69 3.07
C SER A 255 16.49 -13.61 2.16
N ARG A 256 15.86 -14.63 1.58
CA ARG A 256 16.52 -15.61 0.69
C ARG A 256 16.56 -15.15 -0.77
N ALA A 257 15.48 -14.54 -1.27
CA ALA A 257 15.36 -14.19 -2.68
C ALA A 257 16.34 -13.08 -3.08
N ARG A 258 17.04 -13.27 -4.21
CA ARG A 258 17.83 -12.21 -4.85
C ARG A 258 16.93 -11.24 -5.60
N TRP A 259 15.90 -11.74 -6.29
CA TRP A 259 15.06 -10.98 -7.20
C TRP A 259 13.63 -10.89 -6.68
N TYR A 260 13.05 -9.72 -6.84
CA TYR A 260 11.65 -9.51 -6.50
C TYR A 260 10.86 -9.05 -7.72
N LEU A 261 9.83 -9.82 -8.11
CA LEU A 261 8.98 -9.55 -9.28
C LEU A 261 7.64 -8.94 -8.86
N SER A 262 7.31 -7.77 -9.42
CA SER A 262 6.00 -7.12 -9.24
C SER A 262 5.61 -6.33 -10.49
N LEU A 263 4.67 -6.87 -11.28
CA LEU A 263 4.32 -6.36 -12.61
C LEU A 263 2.84 -5.91 -12.74
N PRO A 264 2.29 -5.13 -11.79
CA PRO A 264 0.90 -4.69 -11.84
C PRO A 264 0.60 -3.80 -13.04
N ALA A 265 -0.68 -3.77 -13.46
CA ALA A 265 -1.18 -2.84 -14.47
C ALA A 265 -1.35 -1.41 -13.93
N SER A 266 -1.59 -1.28 -12.62
CA SER A 266 -1.72 -0.01 -11.92
C SER A 266 -1.34 -0.22 -10.46
N ASP A 267 -0.52 0.65 -9.94
CA ASP A 267 -0.15 0.72 -8.53
C ASP A 267 0.38 2.11 -8.18
N SER A 268 0.50 2.39 -6.89
CA SER A 268 1.32 3.46 -6.35
C SER A 268 2.60 2.84 -5.76
N VAL A 269 3.26 3.49 -4.80
CA VAL A 269 4.42 2.87 -4.15
C VAL A 269 3.98 1.68 -3.29
N SER A 270 4.30 0.48 -3.77
CA SER A 270 3.92 -0.75 -3.10
C SER A 270 4.73 -1.01 -1.83
N VAL A 271 4.06 -1.28 -0.72
CA VAL A 271 4.72 -1.68 0.54
C VAL A 271 5.55 -2.94 0.35
N SER A 272 5.07 -3.91 -0.43
CA SER A 272 5.82 -5.15 -0.70
C SER A 272 7.10 -4.94 -1.50
N VAL A 273 7.15 -3.94 -2.38
CA VAL A 273 8.39 -3.51 -3.05
C VAL A 273 9.38 -2.93 -2.04
N LEU A 274 8.91 -2.05 -1.14
CA LEU A 274 9.75 -1.48 -0.10
C LEU A 274 10.26 -2.55 0.88
N GLU A 275 9.43 -3.54 1.23
CA GLU A 275 9.83 -4.68 2.04
C GLU A 275 10.93 -5.49 1.34
N ALA A 276 10.75 -5.81 0.05
CA ALA A 276 11.74 -6.50 -0.75
C ALA A 276 13.07 -5.73 -0.80
N MET A 277 13.02 -4.42 -1.08
CA MET A 277 14.21 -3.54 -1.07
C MET A 277 14.85 -3.48 0.32
N GLY A 278 14.05 -3.40 1.38
CA GLY A 278 14.50 -3.41 2.78
C GLY A 278 15.21 -4.72 3.17
N HIS A 279 14.83 -5.84 2.57
CA HIS A 279 15.52 -7.12 2.67
C HIS A 279 16.70 -7.26 1.68
N GLY A 280 16.93 -6.28 0.80
CA GLY A 280 17.98 -6.30 -0.20
C GLY A 280 17.67 -7.16 -1.43
N CYS A 281 16.40 -7.43 -1.73
CA CYS A 281 16.03 -7.98 -3.03
C CYS A 281 16.17 -6.91 -4.11
N VAL A 282 16.68 -7.29 -5.28
CA VAL A 282 16.74 -6.43 -6.46
C VAL A 282 15.37 -6.44 -7.13
N PRO A 283 14.66 -5.29 -7.23
CA PRO A 283 13.32 -5.24 -7.77
C PRO A 283 13.30 -5.28 -9.30
N ILE A 284 12.32 -6.03 -9.84
CA ILE A 284 11.96 -6.07 -11.26
C ILE A 284 10.48 -5.67 -11.32
N LEU A 285 10.20 -4.49 -11.84
CA LEU A 285 8.90 -3.84 -11.72
C LEU A 285 8.34 -3.47 -13.09
N SER A 286 7.01 -3.38 -13.20
CA SER A 286 6.36 -2.81 -14.37
C SER A 286 6.67 -1.32 -14.53
N ASP A 287 6.59 -0.82 -15.76
CA ASP A 287 6.78 0.59 -16.08
C ASP A 287 5.59 1.45 -15.63
N LEU A 288 5.58 1.74 -14.33
CA LEU A 288 4.62 2.65 -13.71
C LEU A 288 5.36 3.88 -13.16
N PRO A 289 4.74 5.08 -13.21
CA PRO A 289 5.37 6.30 -12.70
C PRO A 289 5.86 6.16 -11.24
N ALA A 290 5.07 5.54 -10.35
CA ALA A 290 5.47 5.32 -8.97
C ALA A 290 6.66 4.35 -8.82
N ASN A 291 6.79 3.34 -9.70
CA ASN A 291 7.93 2.44 -9.71
C ASN A 291 9.22 3.17 -10.16
N ARG A 292 9.11 4.12 -11.09
CA ARG A 292 10.22 4.98 -11.52
C ARG A 292 10.70 5.96 -10.44
N GLU A 293 9.89 6.20 -9.41
CA GLU A 293 10.33 6.95 -8.23
C GLU A 293 11.29 6.13 -7.34
N LEU A 294 11.21 4.80 -7.40
CA LEU A 294 12.01 3.86 -6.60
C LEU A 294 13.19 3.29 -7.37
N VAL A 295 12.98 3.00 -8.65
CA VAL A 295 13.93 2.24 -9.48
C VAL A 295 14.41 3.08 -10.66
N GLN A 296 15.74 3.19 -10.75
CA GLN A 296 16.44 3.64 -11.95
C GLN A 296 16.83 2.39 -12.75
N ASP A 297 16.20 2.22 -13.91
CA ASP A 297 16.34 1.03 -14.76
C ASP A 297 17.81 0.67 -15.04
N GLY A 298 18.15 -0.60 -14.86
CA GLY A 298 19.50 -1.15 -15.01
C GLY A 298 20.51 -0.70 -13.94
N ARG A 299 20.14 0.18 -12.99
CA ARG A 299 21.04 0.69 -11.97
C ARG A 299 20.81 0.07 -10.59
N ASN A 300 19.58 0.11 -10.08
CA ASN A 300 19.22 -0.44 -8.78
C ASN A 300 18.03 -1.40 -8.85
N GLY A 301 17.63 -1.81 -10.05
CA GLY A 301 16.56 -2.71 -10.38
C GLY A 301 16.24 -2.64 -11.86
N LEU A 302 15.21 -3.34 -12.33
CA LEU A 302 14.71 -3.25 -13.70
C LEU A 302 13.29 -2.70 -13.74
N ILE A 303 13.02 -1.92 -14.78
CA ILE A 303 11.69 -1.50 -15.20
C ILE A 303 11.38 -2.20 -16.53
N LEU A 304 10.31 -3.00 -16.53
CA LEU A 304 9.84 -3.69 -17.73
C LEU A 304 8.69 -2.92 -18.36
N ALA A 305 8.84 -2.54 -19.62
CA ALA A 305 7.76 -1.97 -20.41
C ALA A 305 6.62 -3.00 -20.61
N ASP A 306 5.43 -2.52 -20.95
CA ASP A 306 4.29 -3.42 -21.18
C ASP A 306 4.58 -4.34 -22.37
N GLY A 307 4.46 -5.65 -22.17
CA GLY A 307 4.79 -6.68 -23.15
C GLY A 307 6.30 -6.96 -23.32
N GLU A 308 7.18 -6.29 -22.57
CA GLU A 308 8.60 -6.58 -22.60
C GLU A 308 8.93 -7.87 -21.86
N ALA A 309 9.67 -8.77 -22.51
CA ALA A 309 10.18 -9.99 -21.90
C ALA A 309 11.42 -9.68 -21.03
N LEU A 310 11.46 -10.28 -19.86
CA LEU A 310 12.66 -10.29 -19.03
C LEU A 310 13.72 -11.18 -19.70
N SER A 311 14.99 -10.75 -19.72
CA SER A 311 16.08 -11.51 -20.29
C SER A 311 17.31 -11.57 -19.37
N ALA A 312 18.10 -12.65 -19.48
CA ALA A 312 19.36 -12.79 -18.75
C ALA A 312 20.34 -11.65 -19.09
N GLN A 313 20.35 -11.18 -20.34
CA GLN A 313 21.18 -10.06 -20.76
C GLN A 313 20.88 -8.77 -19.98
N ARG A 314 19.59 -8.50 -19.67
CA ARG A 314 19.22 -7.33 -18.86
C ARG A 314 19.54 -7.52 -17.38
N LEU A 315 19.48 -8.75 -16.87
CA LEU A 315 19.81 -9.05 -15.47
C LEU A 315 21.32 -9.11 -15.18
N ALA A 316 22.14 -9.53 -16.14
CA ALA A 316 23.57 -9.76 -15.95
C ALA A 316 24.30 -8.57 -15.29
N PRO A 317 24.16 -7.31 -15.72
CA PRO A 317 24.86 -6.18 -15.09
C PRO A 317 24.44 -5.92 -13.64
N LEU A 318 23.21 -6.31 -13.27
CA LEU A 318 22.74 -6.22 -11.89
C LEU A 318 23.20 -7.42 -11.07
N ALA A 319 23.24 -8.62 -11.65
CA ALA A 319 23.72 -9.83 -11.01
C ALA A 319 25.20 -9.70 -10.59
N GLU A 320 26.06 -9.19 -11.48
CA GLU A 320 27.49 -8.96 -11.21
C GLU A 320 27.77 -8.08 -10.00
N ARG A 321 26.86 -7.17 -9.66
CA ARG A 321 26.98 -6.22 -8.54
C ARG A 321 25.82 -6.30 -7.55
N ALA A 322 25.13 -7.44 -7.50
CA ALA A 322 23.88 -7.60 -6.78
C ALA A 322 24.02 -7.28 -5.27
N ASP A 323 25.12 -7.63 -4.63
CA ASP A 323 25.34 -7.32 -3.22
C ASP A 323 25.51 -5.82 -2.97
N GLN A 324 26.20 -5.12 -3.87
CA GLN A 324 26.32 -3.66 -3.81
C GLN A 324 24.95 -2.98 -4.00
N VAL A 325 24.18 -3.46 -4.98
CA VAL A 325 22.81 -2.96 -5.23
C VAL A 325 21.92 -3.23 -4.01
N SER A 326 21.96 -4.44 -3.46
CA SER A 326 21.22 -4.82 -2.25
C SER A 326 21.53 -3.91 -1.07
N ALA A 327 22.80 -3.63 -0.81
CA ALA A 327 23.23 -2.74 0.27
C ALA A 327 22.72 -1.30 0.06
N ALA A 328 22.82 -0.79 -1.17
CA ALA A 328 22.31 0.56 -1.52
C ALA A 328 20.80 0.67 -1.37
N LEU A 329 20.03 -0.34 -1.81
CA LEU A 329 18.57 -0.38 -1.66
C LEU A 329 18.16 -0.38 -0.19
N ARG A 330 18.80 -1.19 0.64
CA ARG A 330 18.57 -1.24 2.09
C ARG A 330 18.85 0.10 2.76
N ALA A 331 20.00 0.72 2.43
CA ALA A 331 20.37 2.03 2.96
C ALA A 331 19.32 3.09 2.57
N TRP A 332 18.87 3.08 1.31
CA TRP A 332 17.84 3.99 0.83
C TRP A 332 16.52 3.82 1.60
N VAL A 333 16.05 2.58 1.78
CA VAL A 333 14.83 2.28 2.57
C VAL A 333 14.97 2.77 3.99
N GLY A 334 16.12 2.55 4.65
CA GLY A 334 16.39 2.99 6.02
C GLY A 334 16.34 4.51 6.21
N VAL A 335 16.60 5.28 5.14
CA VAL A 335 16.54 6.75 5.19
C VAL A 335 15.17 7.28 4.74
N HIS A 336 14.60 6.72 3.66
CA HIS A 336 13.48 7.35 2.96
C HIS A 336 12.12 6.65 3.16
N ALA A 337 12.11 5.41 3.64
CA ALA A 337 10.89 4.61 3.70
C ALA A 337 10.61 4.02 5.09
N MET A 338 11.00 4.73 6.15
CA MET A 338 10.69 4.35 7.52
C MET A 338 9.40 5.00 8.00
N PHE A 339 8.37 4.18 8.17
CA PHE A 339 7.01 4.63 8.48
C PHE A 339 6.88 5.41 9.81
N PRO A 340 7.56 5.05 10.91
CA PRO A 340 7.47 5.82 12.17
C PRO A 340 7.89 7.28 12.04
N ALA A 341 8.93 7.57 11.23
CA ALA A 341 9.38 8.94 10.98
C ALA A 341 8.33 9.73 10.18
N SER A 342 7.73 9.10 9.16
CA SER A 342 6.67 9.70 8.34
C SER A 342 5.44 10.03 9.18
N VAL A 343 5.01 9.11 10.07
CA VAL A 343 3.87 9.36 10.96
C VAL A 343 4.17 10.44 11.99
N ALA A 344 5.40 10.54 12.49
CA ALA A 344 5.78 11.64 13.39
C ALA A 344 5.65 13.00 12.69
N ALA A 345 6.13 13.11 11.44
CA ALA A 345 5.96 14.31 10.63
C ALA A 345 4.47 14.61 10.33
N TYR A 346 3.66 13.59 10.05
CA TYR A 346 2.23 13.73 9.85
C TYR A 346 1.52 14.29 11.09
N VAL A 347 1.78 13.73 12.27
CA VAL A 347 1.18 14.21 13.52
C VAL A 347 1.58 15.66 13.80
N LYS A 348 2.87 15.99 13.66
CA LYS A 348 3.35 17.39 13.81
C LYS A 348 2.61 18.34 12.85
N ARG A 349 2.30 17.89 11.63
CA ARG A 349 1.55 18.71 10.68
C ARG A 349 0.09 18.89 11.10
N LEU A 350 -0.57 17.86 11.61
CA LEU A 350 -1.93 17.94 12.15
C LEU A 350 -1.99 18.94 13.33
N GLU A 351 -1.02 18.90 14.23
CA GLU A 351 -0.93 19.83 15.36
C GLU A 351 -0.77 21.28 14.89
N ALA A 352 0.13 21.52 13.93
CA ALA A 352 0.33 22.84 13.36
C ALA A 352 -0.93 23.38 12.68
N LEU A 353 -1.68 22.52 11.98
CA LEU A 353 -2.95 22.90 11.37
C LEU A 353 -4.09 23.07 12.40
N SER A 354 -3.97 22.50 13.60
CA SER A 354 -4.95 22.63 14.69
C SER A 354 -4.82 23.93 15.46
N SER A 355 -3.60 24.48 15.53
CA SER A 355 -3.35 25.75 16.22
C SER A 355 -4.07 26.91 15.51
N PRO A 356 -4.66 27.86 16.26
CA PRO A 356 -5.19 29.07 15.64
C PRO A 356 -4.05 29.81 14.93
N ALA A 357 -4.36 30.38 13.76
CA ALA A 357 -3.38 31.23 13.07
C ALA A 357 -2.89 32.35 14.02
N PRO A 358 -1.57 32.67 14.05
CA PRO A 358 -1.11 33.78 14.82
C PRO A 358 -1.92 35.02 14.41
N ALA A 359 -2.47 35.72 15.39
CA ALA A 359 -3.16 36.99 15.17
C ALA A 359 -2.20 37.91 14.40
N ARG A 360 -2.62 38.33 13.19
CA ARG A 360 -1.88 39.32 12.39
C ARG A 360 -2.05 40.71 12.96
#